data_8f0a04a5b03ba3ba6bec244909212b37
#
_entry.id   8f0a04a5b03ba3ba6bec244909212b37
#
_cell.length_a   1.000
_cell.length_b   1.000
_cell.length_c   1.000
_cell.angle_alpha   90.00
_cell.angle_beta   90.00
_cell.angle_gamma   90.00
#
_symmetry.space_group_name_H-M   'P 1'
#
loop_
_entity.id
_entity.type
_entity.pdbx_description
1 polymer ?
#
loop_
_entity_poly.entity_id
_entity_poly.type
_entity_poly.pdbx_seq_one_letter_code
_entity_poly.pdbx_strand_id
1 'polypeptide(L)'
;MKRSLYNDDHLAFGDSFRSFIAKEITPFYAQWEKDGIAPRDMYAKAGANGFLGMAIPEQYGGGGIKDFRFNAIIAEELAAAGIGGAGAGITLHNDITTPYSMEICNEEQKARWLPGIA
;
A
#
# COMPACT_ATOMS: atom_id res chain seq x y z
N MET A 1 21.47 3.08 16.67
CA MET A 1 20.94 1.76 17.10
C MET A 1 20.66 0.91 15.85
N LYS A 2 21.18 -0.33 15.79
CA LYS A 2 20.93 -1.22 14.64
C LYS A 2 19.52 -1.82 14.78
N ARG A 3 18.64 -1.61 13.81
CA ARG A 3 17.31 -2.24 13.78
C ARG A 3 17.46 -3.71 13.38
N SER A 4 16.86 -4.61 14.13
CA SER A 4 16.81 -6.06 13.84
C SER A 4 15.40 -6.53 13.44
N LEU A 5 14.48 -5.59 13.21
CA LEU A 5 13.08 -5.87 12.92
C LEU A 5 12.87 -6.45 11.51
N TYR A 6 13.65 -5.98 10.53
CA TYR A 6 13.49 -6.32 9.13
C TYR A 6 14.51 -7.35 8.67
N ASN A 7 14.08 -8.34 7.91
CA ASN A 7 14.92 -9.28 7.19
C ASN A 7 15.17 -8.82 5.75
N ASP A 8 15.86 -9.62 4.95
CA ASP A 8 16.24 -9.27 3.58
C ASP A 8 15.03 -9.04 2.66
N ASP A 9 13.93 -9.80 2.83
CA ASP A 9 12.71 -9.61 2.05
C ASP A 9 12.06 -8.26 2.36
N HIS A 10 12.02 -7.87 3.63
CA HIS A 10 11.52 -6.57 4.04
C HIS A 10 12.36 -5.41 3.46
N LEU A 11 13.68 -5.56 3.47
CA LEU A 11 14.58 -4.55 2.93
C LEU A 11 14.44 -4.43 1.41
N ALA A 12 14.35 -5.54 0.69
CA ALA A 12 14.11 -5.56 -0.75
C ALA A 12 12.76 -4.94 -1.13
N PHE A 13 11.72 -5.22 -0.34
CA PHE A 13 10.41 -4.59 -0.52
C PHE A 13 10.48 -3.07 -0.31
N GLY A 14 11.20 -2.61 0.72
CA GLY A 14 11.41 -1.19 0.97
C GLY A 14 12.14 -0.48 -0.17
N ASP A 15 13.18 -1.09 -0.72
CA ASP A 15 13.91 -0.56 -1.88
C ASP A 15 13.02 -0.47 -3.13
N SER A 16 12.19 -1.50 -3.36
CA SER A 16 11.22 -1.52 -4.45
C SER A 16 10.16 -0.42 -4.29
N PHE A 17 9.63 -0.26 -3.09
CA PHE A 17 8.62 0.77 -2.82
C PHE A 17 9.20 2.19 -2.91
N ARG A 18 10.42 2.39 -2.43
CA ARG A 18 11.15 3.67 -2.58
C ARG A 18 11.35 4.04 -4.05
N SER A 19 11.69 3.05 -4.89
CA SER A 19 11.82 3.25 -6.34
C SER A 19 10.48 3.59 -6.98
N PHE A 20 9.40 2.96 -6.55
CA PHE A 20 8.04 3.28 -6.99
C PHE A 20 7.66 4.72 -6.64
N ILE A 21 7.91 5.16 -5.40
CA ILE A 21 7.67 6.54 -4.96
C ILE A 21 8.43 7.53 -5.86
N ALA A 22 9.71 7.30 -6.08
CA ALA A 22 10.56 8.19 -6.87
C ALA A 22 10.10 8.30 -8.33
N LYS A 23 9.53 7.24 -8.89
CA LYS A 23 9.09 7.20 -10.29
C LYS A 23 7.64 7.65 -10.48
N GLU A 24 6.73 7.16 -9.65
CA GLU A 24 5.29 7.26 -9.89
C GLU A 24 4.58 8.29 -9.01
N ILE A 25 5.22 8.81 -7.95
CA ILE A 25 4.59 9.75 -7.02
C ILE A 25 5.34 11.08 -6.98
N THR A 26 6.60 11.08 -6.57
CA THR A 26 7.37 12.31 -6.33
C THR A 26 7.36 13.30 -7.49
N PRO A 27 7.52 12.89 -8.77
CA PRO A 27 7.52 13.84 -9.88
C PRO A 27 6.19 14.56 -10.10
N PHE A 28 5.09 14.00 -9.63
CA PHE A 28 3.73 14.50 -9.86
C PHE A 28 3.08 15.09 -8.60
N TYR A 29 3.69 14.86 -7.44
CA TYR A 29 3.07 15.14 -6.15
C TYR A 29 2.69 16.62 -5.98
N ALA A 30 3.55 17.55 -6.36
CA ALA A 30 3.28 18.99 -6.25
C ALA A 30 2.03 19.40 -7.07
N GLN A 31 1.80 18.76 -8.23
CA GLN A 31 0.63 19.04 -9.04
C GLN A 31 -0.63 18.45 -8.39
N TRP A 32 -0.55 17.22 -7.85
CA TRP A 32 -1.68 16.60 -7.15
C TRP A 32 -2.11 17.40 -5.91
N GLU A 33 -1.15 17.98 -5.19
CA GLU A 33 -1.45 18.88 -4.06
C GLU A 33 -2.25 20.12 -4.50
N LYS A 34 -1.91 20.71 -5.65
CA LYS A 34 -2.64 21.85 -6.22
C LYS A 34 -4.04 21.44 -6.69
N ASP A 35 -4.16 20.26 -7.30
CA ASP A 35 -5.42 19.72 -7.82
C ASP A 35 -6.32 19.18 -6.70
N GLY A 36 -5.77 18.95 -5.50
CA GLY A 36 -6.47 18.41 -4.34
C GLY A 36 -6.84 16.92 -4.48
N ILE A 37 -6.21 16.19 -5.42
CA ILE A 37 -6.49 14.78 -5.66
C ILE A 37 -5.27 14.05 -6.24
N ALA A 38 -4.99 12.85 -5.73
CA ALA A 38 -4.10 11.89 -6.39
C ALA A 38 -4.90 11.05 -7.41
N PRO A 39 -4.35 10.81 -8.62
CA PRO A 39 -5.08 10.09 -9.66
C PRO A 39 -5.26 8.60 -9.31
N ARG A 40 -6.39 8.03 -9.73
CA ARG A 40 -6.67 6.60 -9.54
C ARG A 40 -5.59 5.69 -10.15
N ASP A 41 -4.97 6.11 -11.24
CA ASP A 41 -3.88 5.40 -11.93
C ASP A 41 -2.69 5.11 -10.99
N MET A 42 -2.37 6.03 -10.09
CA MET A 42 -1.31 5.83 -9.10
C MET A 42 -1.62 4.64 -8.18
N TYR A 43 -2.85 4.53 -7.70
CA TYR A 43 -3.28 3.41 -6.85
C TYR A 43 -3.32 2.10 -7.64
N ALA A 44 -3.79 2.10 -8.87
CA ALA A 44 -3.78 0.93 -9.75
C ALA A 44 -2.35 0.42 -9.98
N LYS A 45 -1.39 1.32 -10.20
CA LYS A 45 0.03 0.97 -10.30
C LYS A 45 0.60 0.43 -8.99
N ALA A 46 0.22 1.02 -7.85
CA ALA A 46 0.65 0.53 -6.55
C ALA A 46 0.15 -0.90 -6.30
N GLY A 47 -1.10 -1.20 -6.61
CA GLY A 47 -1.68 -2.54 -6.54
C GLY A 47 -0.97 -3.52 -7.48
N ALA A 48 -0.78 -3.15 -8.74
CA ALA A 48 -0.09 -3.98 -9.74
C ALA A 48 1.36 -4.34 -9.32
N ASN A 49 2.00 -3.51 -8.50
CA ASN A 49 3.35 -3.76 -7.96
C ASN A 49 3.32 -4.45 -6.58
N GLY A 50 2.16 -4.82 -6.06
CA GLY A 50 2.02 -5.52 -4.79
C GLY A 50 2.14 -4.63 -3.54
N PHE A 51 1.97 -3.32 -3.67
CA PHE A 51 2.00 -2.37 -2.55
C PHE A 51 0.63 -2.10 -1.95
N LEU A 52 -0.44 -2.65 -2.52
CA LEU A 52 -1.79 -2.66 -1.97
C LEU A 52 -2.28 -4.11 -1.83
N GLY A 53 -3.19 -4.34 -0.88
CA GLY A 53 -3.83 -5.63 -0.71
C GLY A 53 -2.92 -6.77 -0.24
N MET A 54 -1.77 -6.47 0.35
CA MET A 54 -0.77 -7.47 0.77
C MET A 54 -1.35 -8.56 1.67
N ALA A 55 -2.24 -8.19 2.60
CA ALA A 55 -2.86 -9.11 3.57
C ALA A 55 -4.13 -9.80 3.04
N ILE A 56 -4.67 -9.37 1.91
CA ILE A 56 -5.83 -9.99 1.28
C ILE A 56 -5.42 -11.40 0.80
N PRO A 57 -6.22 -12.46 1.07
CA PRO A 57 -5.94 -13.79 0.59
C PRO A 57 -5.78 -13.86 -0.94
N GLU A 58 -4.90 -14.74 -1.40
CA GLU A 58 -4.63 -14.95 -2.83
C GLU A 58 -5.90 -15.32 -3.62
N GLN A 59 -6.84 -16.04 -3.00
CA GLN A 59 -8.13 -16.39 -3.63
C GLN A 59 -8.95 -15.16 -4.03
N TYR A 60 -8.69 -14.00 -3.44
CA TYR A 60 -9.34 -12.73 -3.77
C TYR A 60 -8.42 -11.78 -4.56
N GLY A 61 -7.26 -12.26 -4.98
CA GLY A 61 -6.29 -11.51 -5.77
C GLY A 61 -5.23 -10.74 -4.98
N GLY A 62 -5.19 -10.92 -3.65
CA GLY A 62 -4.21 -10.28 -2.79
C GLY A 62 -2.90 -11.05 -2.66
N GLY A 63 -1.99 -10.51 -1.85
CA GLY A 63 -0.67 -11.10 -1.61
C GLY A 63 -0.65 -12.26 -0.61
N GLY A 64 -1.69 -12.44 0.19
CA GLY A 64 -1.76 -13.50 1.21
C GLY A 64 -0.77 -13.34 2.37
N ILE A 65 -0.15 -12.18 2.52
CA ILE A 65 0.94 -11.94 3.48
C ILE A 65 0.41 -11.15 4.68
N LYS A 66 0.27 -11.81 5.83
CA LYS A 66 -0.19 -11.20 7.09
C LYS A 66 0.98 -10.78 7.97
N ASP A 67 1.90 -10.02 7.42
CA ASP A 67 3.06 -9.49 8.14
C ASP A 67 3.03 -7.96 8.09
N PHE A 68 2.61 -7.34 9.19
CA PHE A 68 2.46 -5.89 9.29
C PHE A 68 3.78 -5.12 9.11
N ARG A 69 4.92 -5.77 9.16
CA ARG A 69 6.21 -5.12 8.91
C ARG A 69 6.30 -4.54 7.49
N PHE A 70 5.63 -5.15 6.52
CA PHE A 70 5.52 -4.58 5.16
C PHE A 70 4.72 -3.27 5.16
N ASN A 71 3.63 -3.21 5.92
CA ASN A 71 2.85 -1.97 6.09
C ASN A 71 3.67 -0.88 6.79
N ALA A 72 4.45 -1.25 7.81
CA ALA A 72 5.34 -0.33 8.50
C ALA A 72 6.40 0.27 7.57
N ILE A 73 6.97 -0.52 6.66
CA ILE A 73 7.91 -0.05 5.64
C ILE A 73 7.24 0.96 4.71
N ILE A 74 6.02 0.69 4.24
CA ILE A 74 5.27 1.63 3.41
C ILE A 74 5.13 2.97 4.14
N ALA A 75 4.70 2.96 5.41
CA ALA A 75 4.54 4.17 6.18
C ALA A 75 5.86 4.93 6.37
N GLU A 76 6.95 4.22 6.67
CA GLU A 76 8.28 4.81 6.83
C GLU A 76 8.79 5.46 5.54
N GLU A 77 8.67 4.80 4.39
CA GLU A 77 9.13 5.31 3.11
C GLU A 77 8.31 6.51 2.63
N LEU A 78 7.00 6.50 2.83
CA LEU A 78 6.12 7.63 2.53
C LEU A 78 6.47 8.85 3.39
N ALA A 79 6.74 8.64 4.68
CA ALA A 79 7.14 9.70 5.60
C ALA A 79 8.52 10.27 5.23
N ALA A 80 9.48 9.39 4.90
CA ALA A 80 10.83 9.80 4.48
C ALA A 80 10.81 10.61 3.18
N ALA A 81 9.90 10.29 2.26
CA ALA A 81 9.73 11.02 1.00
C ALA A 81 8.95 12.35 1.14
N GLY A 82 8.30 12.59 2.29
CA GLY A 82 7.53 13.81 2.52
C GLY A 82 6.24 13.93 1.70
N ILE A 83 5.64 12.80 1.31
CA ILE A 83 4.46 12.73 0.42
C ILE A 83 3.18 12.30 1.17
N GLY A 84 2.96 12.88 2.35
CA GLY A 84 1.89 12.46 3.26
C GLY A 84 0.48 12.46 2.65
N GLY A 85 0.15 13.45 1.80
CA GLY A 85 -1.18 13.54 1.18
C GLY A 85 -1.51 12.34 0.29
N ALA A 86 -0.71 12.07 -0.73
CA ALA A 86 -0.89 10.90 -1.60
C ALA A 86 -0.65 9.59 -0.84
N GLY A 87 0.33 9.60 0.09
CA GLY A 87 0.67 8.45 0.93
C GLY A 87 -0.47 8.02 1.85
N ALA A 88 -1.25 8.97 2.37
CA ALA A 88 -2.37 8.67 3.25
C ALA A 88 -3.39 7.72 2.60
N GLY A 89 -3.64 7.83 1.30
CA GLY A 89 -4.53 6.92 0.58
C GLY A 89 -4.01 5.49 0.55
N ILE A 90 -2.70 5.29 0.41
CA ILE A 90 -2.07 3.96 0.41
C ILE A 90 -2.18 3.33 1.79
N THR A 91 -1.80 4.07 2.86
CA THR A 91 -1.87 3.58 4.24
C THR A 91 -3.32 3.34 4.69
N LEU A 92 -4.25 4.24 4.36
CA LEU A 92 -5.66 4.04 4.64
C LEU A 92 -6.19 2.74 4.01
N HIS A 93 -5.82 2.48 2.76
CA HIS A 93 -6.21 1.27 2.04
C HIS A 93 -5.69 0.01 2.74
N ASN A 94 -4.39 -0.05 3.04
CA ASN A 94 -3.76 -1.23 3.60
C ASN A 94 -4.04 -1.46 5.08
N ASP A 95 -4.08 -0.37 5.88
CA ASP A 95 -4.06 -0.46 7.34
C ASP A 95 -5.46 -0.34 7.96
N ILE A 96 -6.41 0.22 7.21
CA ILE A 96 -7.77 0.45 7.70
C ILE A 96 -8.80 -0.26 6.84
N THR A 97 -8.90 0.07 5.55
CA THR A 97 -9.97 -0.45 4.68
C THR A 97 -9.86 -1.97 4.51
N THR A 98 -8.67 -2.48 4.26
CA THR A 98 -8.43 -3.91 4.06
C THR A 98 -8.73 -4.72 5.32
N PRO A 99 -8.14 -4.44 6.50
CA PRO A 99 -8.46 -5.18 7.73
C PRO A 99 -9.93 -5.10 8.09
N TYR A 100 -10.53 -3.92 7.95
CA TYR A 100 -11.96 -3.72 8.22
C TYR A 100 -12.84 -4.63 7.35
N SER A 101 -12.56 -4.66 6.04
CA SER A 101 -13.30 -5.52 5.10
C SER A 101 -13.08 -7.00 5.39
N MET A 102 -11.87 -7.39 5.81
CA MET A 102 -11.56 -8.78 6.17
C MET A 102 -12.29 -9.25 7.42
N GLU A 103 -12.48 -8.38 8.42
CA GLU A 103 -13.09 -8.73 9.70
C GLU A 103 -14.62 -8.67 9.70
N ILE A 104 -15.21 -7.68 9.01
CA ILE A 104 -16.65 -7.40 9.12
C ILE A 104 -17.47 -8.04 8.00
N CYS A 105 -16.91 -8.14 6.79
CA CYS A 105 -17.63 -8.69 5.65
C CYS A 105 -17.85 -10.19 5.77
N ASN A 106 -19.06 -10.66 5.40
CA ASN A 106 -19.32 -12.08 5.21
C ASN A 106 -18.64 -12.59 3.91
N GLU A 107 -18.68 -13.90 3.67
CA GLU A 107 -17.97 -14.52 2.54
C GLU A 107 -18.48 -14.04 1.17
N GLU A 108 -19.78 -13.79 1.02
CA GLU A 108 -20.37 -13.23 -0.20
C GLU A 108 -19.84 -11.81 -0.47
N GLN A 109 -19.81 -10.97 0.56
CA GLN A 109 -19.28 -9.60 0.47
C GLN A 109 -17.79 -9.58 0.16
N LYS A 110 -17.00 -10.47 0.81
CA LYS A 110 -15.58 -10.64 0.52
C LYS A 110 -15.34 -11.04 -0.92
N ALA A 111 -16.07 -12.04 -1.42
CA ALA A 111 -15.94 -12.48 -2.81
C ALA A 111 -16.30 -11.37 -3.82
N ARG A 112 -17.24 -10.49 -3.46
CA ARG A 112 -17.69 -9.39 -4.31
C ARG A 112 -16.74 -8.19 -4.30
N TRP A 113 -16.18 -7.83 -3.14
CA TRP A 113 -15.47 -6.56 -2.97
C TRP A 113 -13.95 -6.69 -2.92
N LEU A 114 -13.42 -7.74 -2.28
CA LEU A 114 -11.98 -7.88 -2.11
C LEU A 114 -11.19 -7.96 -3.43
N PRO A 115 -11.69 -8.60 -4.52
CA PRO A 115 -10.97 -8.57 -5.79
C PRO A 115 -10.78 -7.19 -6.40
N GLY A 116 -11.64 -6.24 -6.07
CA GLY A 116 -11.49 -4.84 -6.51
C GLY A 116 -10.69 -3.97 -5.54
N ILE A 117 -10.40 -4.49 -4.34
CA ILE A 117 -9.60 -3.85 -3.30
C ILE A 117 -8.15 -4.35 -3.34
N ALA A 118 -7.93 -5.60 -3.77
CA ALA A 118 -6.63 -6.25 -3.84
C ALA A 118 -5.66 -5.59 -4.82
#